data_6bdf2c1e27141177e6615c9a346fd3f9
#
_entry.id   6bdf2c1e27141177e6615c9a346fd3f9
#
_cell.length_a   1.000
_cell.length_b   1.000
_cell.length_c   1.000
_cell.angle_alpha   90.00
_cell.angle_beta   90.00
_cell.angle_gamma   90.00
#
_symmetry.space_group_name_H-M   'P 1'
#
loop_
_entity.id
_entity.type
_entity.pdbx_description
1 polymer ?
#
loop_
_entity_poly.entity_id
_entity_poly.type
_entity_poly.pdbx_seq_one_letter_code
_entity_poly.pdbx_strand_id
1 'polypeptide(L)'
;MDKGAVVLDVRSPEEYGEAHIPGALHVWIESPQFANRVALFAPPDVPVVLVVSSPTDLDRAVQGLGRIGVDSIGGHLQWGMTEWKTQGLPVARVPQITVHDLATMKEERPDLVIIDVREPFEWEEGHIDGALHVPMPEALSRKDLVPAGRPKAVVCAGGLRSSTVISALSRAGLTDWYNVIGGMTAWQKAGYSTVKRASA
;
A
#
# COMPACT_ATOMS: atom_id res chain seq x y z
N MET A 1 17.33 -8.16 -11.74
CA MET A 1 17.45 -7.02 -10.78
C MET A 1 18.60 -7.29 -9.80
N ASP A 2 19.79 -7.45 -10.35
CA ASP A 2 20.92 -8.01 -9.57
C ASP A 2 21.75 -7.01 -8.75
N LYS A 3 21.28 -5.80 -8.48
CA LYS A 3 22.07 -4.80 -7.73
C LYS A 3 21.30 -3.98 -6.72
N GLY A 4 20.27 -4.55 -6.11
CA GLY A 4 19.60 -3.90 -4.99
C GLY A 4 18.75 -2.67 -5.35
N ALA A 5 18.40 -2.44 -6.61
CA ALA A 5 17.51 -1.36 -7.00
C ALA A 5 16.09 -1.59 -6.47
N VAL A 6 15.44 -0.51 -6.03
CA VAL A 6 14.03 -0.52 -5.65
C VAL A 6 13.17 -0.16 -6.86
N VAL A 7 12.25 -1.03 -7.24
CA VAL A 7 11.17 -0.65 -8.16
C VAL A 7 10.14 0.14 -7.36
N LEU A 8 9.91 1.39 -7.72
CA LEU A 8 8.91 2.27 -7.12
C LEU A 8 7.77 2.49 -8.13
N ASP A 9 6.63 1.91 -7.84
CA ASP A 9 5.41 2.11 -8.61
C ASP A 9 4.67 3.34 -8.05
N VAL A 10 4.54 4.38 -8.85
CA VAL A 10 3.91 5.65 -8.44
C VAL A 10 2.53 5.84 -9.05
N ARG A 11 2.00 4.83 -9.75
CA ARG A 11 0.67 4.85 -10.37
C ARG A 11 -0.42 4.84 -9.30
N SER A 12 -1.68 4.90 -9.73
CA SER A 12 -2.81 4.82 -8.81
C SER A 12 -2.87 3.48 -8.07
N PRO A 13 -3.49 3.41 -6.88
CA PRO A 13 -3.70 2.14 -6.16
C PRO A 13 -4.46 1.11 -6.99
N GLU A 14 -5.39 1.54 -7.84
CA GLU A 14 -6.16 0.69 -8.75
C GLU A 14 -5.26 0.05 -9.80
N GLU A 15 -4.43 0.85 -10.48
CA GLU A 15 -3.48 0.37 -11.49
C GLU A 15 -2.44 -0.58 -10.88
N TYR A 16 -1.92 -0.24 -9.70
CA TYR A 16 -1.01 -1.10 -8.94
C TYR A 16 -1.70 -2.42 -8.55
N GLY A 17 -2.92 -2.34 -8.06
CA GLY A 17 -3.71 -3.50 -7.65
C GLY A 17 -4.04 -4.43 -8.80
N GLU A 18 -4.36 -3.88 -9.98
CA GLU A 18 -4.64 -4.66 -11.20
C GLU A 18 -3.40 -5.45 -11.66
N ALA A 19 -2.25 -4.79 -11.72
CA ALA A 19 -1.02 -5.42 -12.14
C ALA A 19 0.20 -4.57 -11.74
N HIS A 20 1.17 -5.18 -11.07
CA HIS A 20 2.45 -4.54 -10.72
C HIS A 20 3.62 -5.53 -10.84
N ILE A 21 4.83 -4.99 -10.85
CA ILE A 21 6.05 -5.80 -10.81
C ILE A 21 6.18 -6.46 -9.44
N PRO A 22 6.37 -7.78 -9.34
CA PRO A 22 6.56 -8.44 -8.04
C PRO A 22 7.70 -7.79 -7.23
N GLY A 23 7.40 -7.46 -5.97
CA GLY A 23 8.34 -6.77 -5.10
C GLY A 23 8.49 -5.26 -5.34
N ALA A 24 7.68 -4.64 -6.19
CA ALA A 24 7.63 -3.18 -6.29
C ALA A 24 7.08 -2.56 -5.00
N LEU A 25 7.72 -1.48 -4.54
CA LEU A 25 7.16 -0.59 -3.53
C LEU A 25 6.13 0.32 -4.23
N HIS A 26 4.97 0.49 -3.63
CA HIS A 26 3.93 1.37 -4.17
C HIS A 26 3.74 2.61 -3.30
N VAL A 27 3.86 3.78 -3.91
CA VAL A 27 3.47 5.07 -3.31
C VAL A 27 2.88 5.96 -4.40
N TRP A 28 1.58 6.19 -4.37
CA TRP A 28 0.89 6.99 -5.38
C TRP A 28 1.42 8.43 -5.45
N ILE A 29 1.74 8.89 -6.66
CA ILE A 29 2.32 10.23 -6.92
C ILE A 29 1.41 11.38 -6.47
N GLU A 30 0.08 11.18 -6.53
CA GLU A 30 -0.91 12.17 -6.08
C GLU A 30 -1.01 12.25 -4.54
N SER A 31 -0.32 11.37 -3.81
CA SER A 31 -0.32 11.43 -2.35
C SER A 31 0.30 12.75 -1.86
N PRO A 32 -0.38 13.52 -0.99
CA PRO A 32 0.17 14.75 -0.42
C PRO A 32 1.51 14.56 0.31
N GLN A 33 1.79 13.34 0.76
CA GLN A 33 3.01 12.99 1.49
C GLN A 33 3.87 11.99 0.69
N PHE A 34 3.84 12.05 -0.64
CA PHE A 34 4.55 11.11 -1.52
C PHE A 34 5.99 10.86 -1.08
N ALA A 35 6.81 11.91 -1.04
CA ALA A 35 8.23 11.81 -0.71
C ALA A 35 8.45 11.22 0.70
N ASN A 36 7.71 11.67 1.71
CA ASN A 36 7.82 11.18 3.07
C ASN A 36 7.47 9.69 3.17
N ARG A 37 6.46 9.23 2.43
CA ARG A 37 6.10 7.81 2.38
C ARG A 37 7.15 6.95 1.69
N VAL A 38 7.77 7.46 0.62
CA VAL A 38 8.91 6.78 0.00
C VAL A 38 10.05 6.64 1.00
N ALA A 39 10.39 7.72 1.73
CA ALA A 39 11.46 7.71 2.73
C ALA A 39 11.24 6.70 3.87
N LEU A 40 9.99 6.35 4.19
CA LEU A 40 9.69 5.35 5.22
C LEU A 40 10.07 3.91 4.81
N PHE A 41 10.04 3.60 3.51
CA PHE A 41 10.12 2.22 3.04
C PHE A 41 11.23 1.95 2.02
N ALA A 42 11.75 2.98 1.37
CA ALA A 42 12.86 2.87 0.44
C ALA A 42 14.20 3.15 1.15
N PRO A 43 15.21 2.28 1.01
CA PRO A 43 16.55 2.58 1.50
C PRO A 43 17.13 3.83 0.81
N PRO A 44 17.79 4.74 1.53
CA PRO A 44 18.20 6.04 0.98
C PRO A 44 19.28 5.94 -0.12
N ASP A 45 20.14 4.94 -0.07
CA ASP A 45 21.32 4.81 -0.93
C ASP A 45 21.14 3.80 -2.07
N VAL A 46 19.89 3.43 -2.38
CA VAL A 46 19.59 2.40 -3.37
C VAL A 46 18.99 3.04 -4.62
N PRO A 47 19.47 2.70 -5.84
CA PRO A 47 18.87 3.21 -7.07
C PRO A 47 17.38 2.88 -7.16
N VAL A 48 16.60 3.85 -7.65
CA VAL A 48 15.15 3.70 -7.85
C VAL A 48 14.82 3.55 -9.33
N VAL A 49 14.06 2.53 -9.68
CA VAL A 49 13.47 2.38 -11.02
C VAL A 49 11.98 2.69 -10.92
N LEU A 50 11.51 3.66 -11.70
CA LEU A 50 10.15 4.17 -11.61
C LEU A 50 9.19 3.42 -12.55
N VAL A 51 7.98 3.13 -12.05
CA VAL A 51 6.84 2.74 -12.87
C VAL A 51 5.82 3.89 -12.81
N VAL A 52 5.56 4.51 -13.95
CA VAL A 52 4.74 5.72 -14.07
C VAL A 52 3.61 5.51 -15.08
N SER A 53 2.50 6.27 -14.96
CA SER A 53 1.41 6.27 -15.94
C SER A 53 1.64 7.31 -17.05
N SER A 54 2.40 8.37 -16.78
CA SER A 54 2.64 9.45 -17.72
C SER A 54 4.03 10.08 -17.58
N PRO A 55 4.51 10.81 -18.61
CA PRO A 55 5.74 11.62 -18.50
C PRO A 55 5.67 12.68 -17.40
N THR A 56 4.50 13.27 -17.19
CA THR A 56 4.28 14.28 -16.13
C THR A 56 4.48 13.66 -14.74
N ASP A 57 4.04 12.42 -14.54
CA ASP A 57 4.25 11.70 -13.28
C ASP A 57 5.73 11.37 -13.05
N LEU A 58 6.47 11.08 -14.13
CA LEU A 58 7.91 10.90 -14.06
C LEU A 58 8.61 12.16 -13.52
N ASP A 59 8.32 13.32 -14.11
CA ASP A 59 8.93 14.59 -13.69
C ASP A 59 8.59 14.91 -12.22
N ARG A 60 7.35 14.70 -11.82
CA ARG A 60 6.88 14.90 -10.44
C ARG A 60 7.56 13.95 -9.47
N ALA A 61 7.70 12.68 -9.86
CA ALA A 61 8.36 11.67 -9.03
C ALA A 61 9.85 12.00 -8.83
N VAL A 62 10.58 12.34 -9.89
CA VAL A 62 11.98 12.74 -9.82
C VAL A 62 12.16 13.96 -8.92
N GLN A 63 11.35 14.99 -9.10
CA GLN A 63 11.39 16.19 -8.24
C GLN A 63 11.05 15.87 -6.78
N GLY A 64 10.05 15.04 -6.54
CA GLY A 64 9.66 14.62 -5.19
C GLY A 64 10.75 13.84 -4.48
N LEU A 65 11.40 12.92 -5.19
CA LEU A 65 12.49 12.10 -4.68
C LEU A 65 13.75 12.94 -4.39
N GLY A 66 14.10 13.88 -5.26
CA GLY A 66 15.22 14.80 -5.03
C GLY A 66 15.08 15.63 -3.75
N ARG A 67 13.85 15.98 -3.33
CA ARG A 67 13.59 16.72 -2.08
C ARG A 67 13.94 15.93 -0.80
N ILE A 68 13.99 14.60 -0.89
CA ILE A 68 14.35 13.71 0.21
C ILE A 68 15.74 13.08 0.03
N GLY A 69 16.55 13.59 -0.92
CA GLY A 69 17.91 13.14 -1.18
C GLY A 69 18.02 11.81 -1.94
N VAL A 70 16.95 11.37 -2.60
CA VAL A 70 16.99 10.20 -3.49
C VAL A 70 17.33 10.66 -4.91
N ASP A 71 18.62 10.75 -5.20
CA ASP A 71 19.14 11.28 -6.48
C ASP A 71 19.49 10.17 -7.48
N SER A 72 19.60 8.92 -7.02
CA SER A 72 19.96 7.78 -7.86
C SER A 72 18.73 7.20 -8.55
N ILE A 73 18.29 7.82 -9.65
CA ILE A 73 17.23 7.30 -10.51
C ILE A 73 17.86 6.40 -11.58
N GLY A 74 17.71 5.08 -11.43
CA GLY A 74 18.26 4.08 -12.34
C GLY A 74 17.53 3.94 -13.67
N GLY A 75 16.36 4.58 -13.80
CA GLY A 75 15.53 4.55 -15.01
C GLY A 75 14.04 4.50 -14.69
N HIS A 76 13.24 4.34 -15.76
CA HIS A 76 11.80 4.14 -15.65
C HIS A 76 11.28 3.19 -16.71
N LEU A 77 10.11 2.59 -16.50
CA LEU A 77 9.39 1.85 -17.52
C LEU A 77 8.68 2.85 -18.45
N GLN A 78 9.14 2.93 -19.69
CA GLN A 78 8.68 3.94 -20.65
C GLN A 78 7.17 3.88 -20.94
N TRP A 79 6.59 2.68 -20.94
CA TRP A 79 5.16 2.44 -21.23
C TRP A 79 4.45 1.79 -20.03
N GLY A 80 4.94 2.03 -18.84
CA GLY A 80 4.40 1.43 -17.62
C GLY A 80 4.32 -0.09 -17.71
N MET A 81 3.23 -0.66 -17.22
CA MET A 81 3.04 -2.11 -17.19
C MET A 81 2.67 -2.74 -18.54
N THR A 82 2.34 -1.94 -19.56
CA THR A 82 1.95 -2.46 -20.89
C THR A 82 3.09 -3.25 -21.53
N GLU A 83 4.27 -2.62 -21.62
CA GLU A 83 5.46 -3.29 -22.18
C GLU A 83 5.89 -4.49 -21.34
N TRP A 84 5.87 -4.34 -20.01
CA TRP A 84 6.20 -5.42 -19.09
C TRP A 84 5.33 -6.66 -19.30
N LYS A 85 4.01 -6.47 -19.45
CA LYS A 85 3.05 -7.55 -19.75
C LYS A 85 3.27 -8.16 -21.13
N THR A 86 3.56 -7.34 -22.15
CA THR A 86 3.80 -7.78 -23.53
C THR A 86 5.02 -8.68 -23.61
N GLN A 87 6.05 -8.43 -22.83
CA GLN A 87 7.25 -9.26 -22.73
C GLN A 87 7.04 -10.56 -21.93
N GLY A 88 5.82 -10.82 -21.44
CA GLY A 88 5.50 -12.01 -20.65
C GLY A 88 6.19 -12.07 -19.29
N LEU A 89 6.64 -10.93 -18.77
CA LEU A 89 7.33 -10.84 -17.47
C LEU A 89 6.36 -11.04 -16.30
N PRO A 90 6.84 -11.54 -15.14
CA PRO A 90 6.00 -11.82 -13.97
C PRO A 90 5.22 -10.61 -13.49
N VAL A 91 3.96 -10.82 -13.15
CA VAL A 91 3.03 -9.81 -12.65
C VAL A 91 2.43 -10.27 -11.33
N ALA A 92 2.39 -9.38 -10.34
CA ALA A 92 1.64 -9.56 -9.11
C ALA A 92 0.38 -8.69 -9.11
N ARG A 93 -0.56 -9.00 -8.21
CA ARG A 93 -1.84 -8.30 -8.06
C ARG A 93 -2.18 -8.13 -6.59
N VAL A 94 -2.92 -7.06 -6.29
CA VAL A 94 -3.57 -6.84 -5.00
C VAL A 94 -5.05 -6.54 -5.26
N PRO A 95 -5.96 -7.49 -4.99
CA PRO A 95 -7.38 -7.26 -5.16
C PRO A 95 -7.85 -6.01 -4.40
N GLN A 96 -8.59 -5.17 -5.10
CA GLN A 96 -9.23 -3.98 -4.55
C GLN A 96 -10.66 -4.36 -4.17
N ILE A 97 -11.03 -4.21 -2.91
CA ILE A 97 -12.36 -4.53 -2.40
C ILE A 97 -13.07 -3.29 -1.86
N THR A 98 -14.38 -3.26 -1.96
CA THR A 98 -15.19 -2.20 -1.35
C THR A 98 -15.38 -2.46 0.15
N VAL A 99 -15.88 -1.46 0.87
CA VAL A 99 -16.27 -1.63 2.29
C VAL A 99 -17.45 -2.59 2.45
N HIS A 100 -18.29 -2.75 1.42
CA HIS A 100 -19.40 -3.72 1.42
C HIS A 100 -18.87 -5.15 1.29
N ASP A 101 -17.88 -5.36 0.38
CA ASP A 101 -17.19 -6.64 0.26
C ASP A 101 -16.50 -7.00 1.58
N LEU A 102 -15.82 -6.02 2.21
CA LEU A 102 -15.16 -6.24 3.50
C LEU A 102 -16.15 -6.64 4.58
N ALA A 103 -17.33 -5.98 4.66
CA ALA A 103 -18.36 -6.32 5.63
C ALA A 103 -18.84 -7.77 5.45
N THR A 104 -19.16 -8.16 4.22
CA THR A 104 -19.53 -9.54 3.88
C THR A 104 -18.42 -10.53 4.21
N MET A 105 -17.18 -10.24 3.79
CA MET A 105 -16.02 -11.10 4.06
C MET A 105 -15.76 -11.27 5.57
N LYS A 106 -15.99 -10.23 6.37
CA LYS A 106 -15.82 -10.28 7.83
C LYS A 106 -16.80 -11.28 8.48
N GLU A 107 -18.02 -11.39 7.94
CA GLU A 107 -19.04 -12.32 8.44
C GLU A 107 -18.79 -13.77 7.96
N GLU A 108 -18.37 -13.93 6.70
CA GLU A 108 -18.25 -15.24 6.06
C GLU A 108 -16.88 -15.91 6.26
N ARG A 109 -15.83 -15.15 6.59
CA ARG A 109 -14.45 -15.62 6.67
C ARG A 109 -13.84 -15.37 8.05
N PRO A 110 -14.00 -16.28 9.01
CA PRO A 110 -13.42 -16.14 10.35
C PRO A 110 -11.88 -16.15 10.35
N ASP A 111 -11.25 -16.57 9.24
CA ASP A 111 -9.81 -16.53 9.02
C ASP A 111 -9.31 -15.16 8.52
N LEU A 112 -10.19 -14.26 8.08
CA LEU A 112 -9.82 -12.94 7.61
C LEU A 112 -9.23 -12.08 8.74
N VAL A 113 -8.09 -11.47 8.46
CA VAL A 113 -7.45 -10.47 9.35
C VAL A 113 -7.68 -9.09 8.78
N ILE A 114 -8.34 -8.21 9.53
CA ILE A 114 -8.45 -6.80 9.17
C ILE A 114 -7.31 -6.04 9.83
N ILE A 115 -6.57 -5.26 9.05
CA ILE A 115 -5.42 -4.48 9.54
C ILE A 115 -5.71 -3.00 9.29
N ASP A 116 -5.78 -2.21 10.35
CA ASP A 116 -5.91 -0.76 10.27
C ASP A 116 -4.52 -0.12 10.38
N VAL A 117 -4.12 0.61 9.34
CA VAL A 117 -2.79 1.24 9.25
C VAL A 117 -2.82 2.75 9.48
N ARG A 118 -3.91 3.26 10.06
CA ARG A 118 -4.07 4.67 10.41
C ARG A 118 -3.24 5.05 11.63
N GLU A 119 -3.11 6.37 11.82
CA GLU A 119 -2.44 6.91 13.00
C GLU A 119 -3.22 6.57 14.28
N PRO A 120 -2.54 6.53 15.47
CA PRO A 120 -3.20 6.17 16.73
C PRO A 120 -4.43 7.00 17.05
N PHE A 121 -4.39 8.32 16.80
CA PHE A 121 -5.53 9.19 17.07
C PHE A 121 -6.75 8.87 16.18
N GLU A 122 -6.54 8.50 14.90
CA GLU A 122 -7.60 8.09 13.99
C GLU A 122 -8.23 6.76 14.43
N TRP A 123 -7.40 5.84 14.96
CA TRP A 123 -7.85 4.57 15.53
C TRP A 123 -8.71 4.76 16.78
N GLU A 124 -8.30 5.66 17.68
CA GLU A 124 -9.03 5.98 18.92
C GLU A 124 -10.38 6.62 18.65
N GLU A 125 -10.53 7.40 17.58
CA GLU A 125 -11.82 7.97 17.16
C GLU A 125 -12.86 6.90 16.76
N GLY A 126 -12.40 5.75 16.31
CA GLY A 126 -13.22 4.58 15.97
C GLY A 126 -12.58 3.71 14.89
N HIS A 127 -12.67 2.40 15.09
CA HIS A 127 -12.09 1.39 14.19
C HIS A 127 -13.04 0.19 14.01
N ILE A 128 -12.77 -0.67 13.05
CA ILE A 128 -13.55 -1.90 12.82
C ILE A 128 -13.26 -2.88 13.97
N ASP A 129 -14.32 -3.41 14.57
CA ASP A 129 -14.20 -4.37 15.66
C ASP A 129 -13.40 -5.60 15.24
N GLY A 130 -12.42 -6.00 16.08
CA GLY A 130 -11.51 -7.10 15.83
C GLY A 130 -10.35 -6.78 14.87
N ALA A 131 -10.22 -5.54 14.37
CA ALA A 131 -9.09 -5.17 13.55
C ALA A 131 -7.77 -5.08 14.36
N LEU A 132 -6.68 -5.45 13.71
CA LEU A 132 -5.32 -5.29 14.23
C LEU A 132 -4.81 -3.89 13.89
N HIS A 133 -4.37 -3.13 14.87
CA HIS A 133 -3.79 -1.80 14.65
C HIS A 133 -2.28 -1.87 14.40
N VAL A 134 -1.88 -1.54 13.18
CA VAL A 134 -0.46 -1.48 12.76
C VAL A 134 -0.23 -0.17 11.99
N PRO A 135 0.07 0.93 12.68
CA PRO A 135 0.29 2.23 12.04
C PRO A 135 1.33 2.15 10.92
N MET A 136 1.07 2.86 9.81
CA MET A 136 1.93 2.80 8.62
C MET A 136 3.42 2.99 8.92
N PRO A 137 3.88 3.95 9.75
CA PRO A 137 5.30 4.12 10.04
C PRO A 137 5.93 2.92 10.77
N GLU A 138 5.11 2.14 11.47
CA GLU A 138 5.55 0.98 12.25
C GLU A 138 5.39 -0.35 11.50
N ALA A 139 4.84 -0.34 10.29
CA ALA A 139 4.43 -1.55 9.59
C ALA A 139 5.55 -2.59 9.45
N LEU A 140 6.76 -2.17 9.06
CA LEU A 140 7.89 -3.09 8.91
C LEU A 140 8.46 -3.57 10.25
N SER A 141 8.53 -2.70 11.26
CA SER A 141 9.03 -3.08 12.60
C SER A 141 8.06 -3.98 13.35
N ARG A 142 6.76 -3.91 13.02
CA ARG A 142 5.69 -4.71 13.62
C ARG A 142 5.15 -5.82 12.69
N LYS A 143 5.86 -6.14 11.62
CA LYS A 143 5.44 -7.16 10.64
C LYS A 143 5.14 -8.52 11.28
N ASP A 144 5.83 -8.86 12.36
CA ASP A 144 5.66 -10.14 13.06
C ASP A 144 4.30 -10.24 13.79
N LEU A 145 3.60 -9.12 13.99
CA LEU A 145 2.21 -9.10 14.48
C LEU A 145 1.20 -9.45 13.38
N VAL A 146 1.61 -9.37 12.12
CA VAL A 146 0.74 -9.64 10.96
C VAL A 146 0.75 -11.14 10.66
N PRO A 147 -0.36 -11.86 10.83
CA PRO A 147 -0.38 -13.31 10.66
C PRO A 147 -0.02 -13.74 9.23
N ALA A 148 0.99 -14.59 9.09
CA ALA A 148 1.31 -15.23 7.82
C ALA A 148 0.25 -16.30 7.47
N GLY A 149 0.07 -16.59 6.17
CA GLY A 149 -0.81 -17.68 5.69
C GLY A 149 -2.31 -17.44 5.90
N ARG A 150 -2.72 -16.24 6.30
CA ARG A 150 -4.13 -15.85 6.42
C ARG A 150 -4.45 -14.71 5.44
N PRO A 151 -5.68 -14.64 4.89
CA PRO A 151 -6.11 -13.51 4.10
C PRO A 151 -6.17 -12.23 4.95
N LYS A 152 -5.71 -11.12 4.38
CA LYS A 152 -5.58 -9.84 5.07
C LYS A 152 -6.25 -8.72 4.28
N ALA A 153 -7.21 -8.03 4.92
CA ALA A 153 -7.80 -6.81 4.38
C ALA A 153 -7.20 -5.59 5.09
N VAL A 154 -6.55 -4.72 4.34
CA VAL A 154 -5.85 -3.56 4.92
C VAL A 154 -6.67 -2.31 4.68
N VAL A 155 -6.96 -1.58 5.76
CA VAL A 155 -7.72 -0.33 5.74
C VAL A 155 -6.85 0.85 6.20
N CYS A 156 -7.10 2.00 5.60
CA CYS A 156 -6.66 3.29 6.13
C CYS A 156 -7.82 4.29 6.02
N ALA A 157 -7.59 5.60 6.01
CA ALA A 157 -8.69 6.56 5.82
C ALA A 157 -9.36 6.43 4.44
N GLY A 158 -8.57 6.34 3.35
CA GLY A 158 -9.10 6.38 1.98
C GLY A 158 -8.56 5.33 1.00
N GLY A 159 -7.73 4.36 1.44
CA GLY A 159 -7.18 3.30 0.58
C GLY A 159 -5.74 3.56 0.08
N LEU A 160 -5.13 4.72 0.36
CA LEU A 160 -3.79 5.08 -0.15
C LEU A 160 -2.66 4.57 0.74
N ARG A 161 -2.72 4.80 2.05
CA ARG A 161 -1.72 4.30 3.01
C ARG A 161 -1.71 2.78 3.06
N SER A 162 -2.88 2.16 2.98
CA SER A 162 -3.05 0.70 2.95
C SER A 162 -2.34 0.06 1.76
N SER A 163 -2.48 0.61 0.56
CA SER A 163 -1.77 0.13 -0.63
C SER A 163 -0.24 0.21 -0.48
N THR A 164 0.26 1.32 0.09
CA THR A 164 1.70 1.48 0.40
C THR A 164 2.18 0.42 1.40
N VAL A 165 1.44 0.23 2.51
CA VAL A 165 1.80 -0.78 3.53
C VAL A 165 1.77 -2.19 2.97
N ILE A 166 0.74 -2.53 2.19
CA ILE A 166 0.66 -3.83 1.50
C ILE A 166 1.93 -4.07 0.67
N SER A 167 2.35 -3.10 -0.12
CA SER A 167 3.55 -3.24 -0.96
C SER A 167 4.81 -3.45 -0.12
N ALA A 168 4.98 -2.70 0.97
CA ALA A 168 6.13 -2.82 1.86
C ALA A 168 6.18 -4.18 2.57
N LEU A 169 5.04 -4.66 3.07
CA LEU A 169 4.94 -5.96 3.74
C LEU A 169 5.05 -7.13 2.74
N SER A 170 4.58 -6.97 1.50
CA SER A 170 4.79 -7.95 0.43
C SER A 170 6.28 -8.12 0.10
N ARG A 171 7.04 -7.04 0.08
CA ARG A 171 8.50 -7.07 -0.05
C ARG A 171 9.18 -7.80 1.12
N ALA A 172 8.58 -7.74 2.30
CA ALA A 172 9.02 -8.46 3.49
C ALA A 172 8.54 -9.94 3.54
N GLY A 173 7.91 -10.44 2.47
CA GLY A 173 7.51 -11.85 2.31
C GLY A 173 6.10 -12.21 2.76
N LEU A 174 5.28 -11.24 3.15
CA LEU A 174 3.88 -11.50 3.49
C LEU A 174 2.99 -11.48 2.23
N THR A 175 1.93 -12.28 2.20
CA THR A 175 1.05 -12.51 1.04
C THR A 175 -0.43 -12.40 1.42
N ASP A 176 -1.32 -12.65 0.46
CA ASP A 176 -2.79 -12.80 0.65
C ASP A 176 -3.49 -11.52 1.10
N TRP A 177 -3.31 -10.47 0.32
CA TRP A 177 -3.77 -9.12 0.58
C TRP A 177 -5.06 -8.75 -0.14
N TYR A 178 -5.86 -7.91 0.51
CA TYR A 178 -6.92 -7.10 -0.08
C TYR A 178 -6.71 -5.64 0.33
N ASN A 179 -6.77 -4.71 -0.61
CA ASN A 179 -6.78 -3.28 -0.31
C ASN A 179 -8.22 -2.78 -0.27
N VAL A 180 -8.61 -2.13 0.83
CA VAL A 180 -9.99 -1.63 0.99
C VAL A 180 -10.10 -0.22 0.44
N ILE A 181 -10.78 -0.09 -0.73
CA ILE A 181 -11.00 1.20 -1.39
C ILE A 181 -11.93 2.07 -0.52
N GLY A 182 -11.62 3.37 -0.45
CA GLY A 182 -12.39 4.32 0.36
C GLY A 182 -12.15 4.18 1.87
N GLY A 183 -11.55 3.08 2.34
CA GLY A 183 -11.11 2.87 3.71
C GLY A 183 -12.17 3.19 4.77
N MET A 184 -11.73 3.67 5.93
CA MET A 184 -12.62 4.01 7.04
C MET A 184 -13.60 5.15 6.73
N THR A 185 -13.24 6.06 5.83
CA THR A 185 -14.17 7.11 5.38
C THR A 185 -15.41 6.52 4.70
N ALA A 186 -15.19 5.55 3.79
CA ALA A 186 -16.29 4.87 3.12
C ALA A 186 -17.04 3.93 4.08
N TRP A 187 -16.34 3.24 5.00
CA TRP A 187 -16.93 2.38 6.01
C TRP A 187 -17.95 3.12 6.88
N GLN A 188 -17.54 4.29 7.41
CA GLN A 188 -18.42 5.14 8.24
C GLN A 188 -19.58 5.73 7.43
N LYS A 189 -19.33 6.18 6.18
CA LYS A 189 -20.36 6.72 5.29
C LYS A 189 -21.41 5.66 4.93
N ALA A 190 -21.04 4.41 4.84
CA ALA A 190 -21.93 3.29 4.60
C ALA A 190 -22.75 2.89 5.86
N GLY A 191 -22.50 3.52 7.01
CA GLY A 191 -23.22 3.26 8.26
C GLY A 191 -22.76 2.02 9.01
N TYR A 192 -21.62 1.43 8.66
CA TYR A 192 -21.07 0.29 9.39
C TYR A 192 -20.55 0.69 10.76
N SER A 193 -20.75 -0.20 11.74
CA SER A 193 -20.35 0.05 13.12
C SER A 193 -18.83 0.16 13.29
N THR A 194 -18.45 1.00 14.24
CA THR A 194 -17.08 1.10 14.75
C THR A 194 -17.09 0.97 16.26
N VAL A 195 -15.96 0.50 16.80
CA VAL A 195 -15.72 0.46 18.24
C VAL A 195 -14.65 1.48 18.60
N LYS A 196 -14.67 1.98 19.84
CA LYS A 196 -13.61 2.82 20.41
C LYS A 196 -12.88 2.00 21.47
N ARG A 197 -11.61 2.26 21.65
CA ARG A 197 -10.91 1.68 22.80
C ARG A 197 -11.61 2.18 24.06
N ALA A 198 -12.00 1.27 24.96
CA ALA A 198 -12.52 1.67 26.24
C ALA A 198 -11.46 2.55 26.95
N SER A 199 -11.86 3.75 27.37
CA SER A 199 -11.01 4.59 28.22
C SER A 199 -10.74 3.81 29.50
N ALA A 200 -9.46 3.52 29.77
CA ALA A 200 -9.03 2.86 30.99
C ALA A 200 -9.09 3.85 32.16
#